data_a526de9e64315198e0f009e9c1d2d25e
#
_entry.id   a526de9e64315198e0f009e9c1d2d25e
#
_cell.length_a   1.000
_cell.length_b   1.000
_cell.length_c   1.000
_cell.angle_alpha   90.00
_cell.angle_beta   90.00
_cell.angle_gamma   90.00
#
_symmetry.space_group_name_H-M   'P 1'
#
loop_
_entity.id
_entity.type
_entity.pdbx_description
1 polymer ?
#
loop_
_entity_poly.entity_id
_entity_poly.type
_entity_poly.pdbx_seq_one_letter_code
_entity_poly.pdbx_strand_id
1 'polypeptide(L)'
;MTDARQPLSPPARRRPEAPLAPAAETAAKAPTASRLLKEQGILTEAENHFAQFGFEGASLENIAAAIGISRHNLLYYFPNKEALYQRVLDDVLTQWLEGMEDLSHSDDPQQALRRYIRAKLRYSRERPNGAKVFTKEVIAGAPRYGKAIAARVGPLLKAEVRTFERWAREGRIARVNFTHLMFIIWSVTQAYAEQEAQFALLLGKPALTERDYGKAEELICRMVIKALEPDTVPESPPQAPL
;
A
#
# COMPACT_ATOMS: atom_id res chain seq x y z
N MET A 1 42.98 76.32 40.27
CA MET A 1 42.15 75.78 39.22
C MET A 1 43.03 74.73 38.54
N THR A 2 42.93 73.49 38.97
CA THR A 2 43.85 72.43 38.55
C THR A 2 42.97 71.27 38.07
N ASP A 3 43.05 71.05 36.77
CA ASP A 3 42.29 69.96 36.06
C ASP A 3 43.10 68.68 36.24
N ALA A 4 42.49 67.69 36.95
CA ALA A 4 43.07 66.39 37.20
C ALA A 4 42.43 65.38 36.21
N ARG A 5 43.15 65.07 35.12
CA ARG A 5 42.82 64.01 34.19
C ARG A 5 43.07 62.64 34.82
N GLN A 6 42.00 61.83 34.96
CA GLN A 6 42.09 60.40 35.30
C GLN A 6 42.60 59.63 34.08
N PRO A 7 43.46 58.62 34.27
CA PRO A 7 43.88 57.69 33.21
C PRO A 7 42.83 56.64 32.86
N LEU A 8 42.61 56.46 31.54
CA LEU A 8 41.76 55.42 31.00
C LEU A 8 42.36 54.05 31.20
N SER A 9 41.54 53.17 31.76
CA SER A 9 41.83 51.69 31.91
C SER A 9 41.88 50.99 30.54
N PRO A 10 42.79 50.07 30.31
CA PRO A 10 42.90 49.32 29.04
C PRO A 10 41.73 48.34 28.87
N PRO A 11 41.35 48.08 27.61
CA PRO A 11 40.21 47.18 27.29
C PRO A 11 40.54 45.72 27.65
N ALA A 12 39.54 45.05 28.27
CA ALA A 12 39.60 43.65 28.62
C ALA A 12 39.79 42.74 27.39
N ARG A 13 40.83 41.91 27.43
CA ARG A 13 41.05 40.88 26.39
C ARG A 13 39.89 39.87 26.39
N ARG A 14 39.17 39.73 25.30
CA ARG A 14 38.21 38.65 25.07
C ARG A 14 38.96 37.30 25.09
N ARG A 15 38.51 36.39 25.93
CA ARG A 15 38.93 34.98 25.87
C ARG A 15 38.42 34.38 24.55
N PRO A 16 39.19 33.50 23.86
CA PRO A 16 38.71 32.79 22.72
C PRO A 16 37.64 31.79 23.19
N GLU A 17 36.45 31.83 22.57
CA GLU A 17 35.42 30.82 22.71
C GLU A 17 35.95 29.47 22.22
N ALA A 18 35.85 28.46 23.07
CA ALA A 18 36.15 27.07 22.70
C ALA A 18 35.18 26.65 21.60
N PRO A 19 35.61 25.86 20.60
CA PRO A 19 34.73 25.35 19.57
C PRO A 19 33.66 24.43 20.21
N LEU A 20 32.39 24.75 19.90
CA LEU A 20 31.26 23.86 20.23
C LEU A 20 31.53 22.48 19.60
N ALA A 21 31.64 21.46 20.44
CA ALA A 21 31.68 20.08 20.01
C ALA A 21 30.41 19.77 19.18
N PRO A 22 30.51 19.04 18.06
CA PRO A 22 29.34 18.65 17.30
C PRO A 22 28.42 17.81 18.19
N ALA A 23 27.14 18.17 18.23
CA ALA A 23 26.10 17.41 18.88
C ALA A 23 26.15 15.96 18.33
N ALA A 24 26.42 15.00 19.20
CA ALA A 24 26.38 13.60 18.84
C ALA A 24 24.97 13.29 18.36
N GLU A 25 24.80 13.07 17.05
CA GLU A 25 23.64 12.40 16.48
C GLU A 25 23.53 11.05 17.19
N THR A 26 22.56 10.95 18.07
CA THR A 26 22.15 9.65 18.66
C THR A 26 21.57 8.83 17.51
N ALA A 27 22.42 8.03 16.87
CA ALA A 27 22.00 6.99 15.94
C ALA A 27 20.93 6.14 16.64
N ALA A 28 19.68 6.23 16.15
CA ALA A 28 18.59 5.45 16.70
C ALA A 28 18.94 3.97 16.56
N LYS A 29 19.14 3.29 17.69
CA LYS A 29 19.49 1.87 17.76
C LYS A 29 18.42 1.08 17.05
N ALA A 30 18.80 0.24 16.07
CA ALA A 30 17.86 -0.62 15.33
C ALA A 30 16.92 -1.35 16.30
N PRO A 31 15.63 -1.47 16.00
CA PRO A 31 14.67 -2.11 16.90
C PRO A 31 15.04 -3.57 17.12
N THR A 32 14.92 -4.04 18.35
CA THR A 32 15.20 -5.44 18.70
C THR A 32 14.15 -6.38 18.10
N ALA A 33 14.50 -7.63 17.81
CA ALA A 33 13.58 -8.64 17.28
C ALA A 33 12.30 -8.77 18.14
N SER A 34 12.43 -8.72 19.47
CA SER A 34 11.27 -8.73 20.39
C SER A 34 10.37 -7.51 20.24
N ARG A 35 10.93 -6.33 19.95
CA ARG A 35 10.14 -5.12 19.69
C ARG A 35 9.36 -5.23 18.40
N LEU A 36 9.99 -5.73 17.32
CA LEU A 36 9.34 -5.95 16.01
C LEU A 36 8.19 -6.96 16.11
N LEU A 37 8.38 -8.07 16.84
CA LEU A 37 7.31 -9.05 17.05
C LEU A 37 6.12 -8.46 17.81
N LYS A 38 6.35 -7.62 18.82
CA LYS A 38 5.27 -6.94 19.55
C LYS A 38 4.56 -5.92 18.67
N GLU A 39 5.30 -5.14 17.91
CA GLU A 39 4.73 -4.18 16.95
C GLU A 39 3.84 -4.89 15.93
N GLN A 40 4.30 -6.02 15.37
CA GLN A 40 3.54 -6.83 14.44
C GLN A 40 2.25 -7.39 15.08
N GLY A 41 2.30 -7.84 16.31
CA GLY A 41 1.10 -8.29 17.04
C GLY A 41 0.09 -7.16 17.23
N ILE A 42 0.54 -5.95 17.57
CA ILE A 42 -0.32 -4.77 17.67
C ILE A 42 -0.97 -4.46 16.32
N LEU A 43 -0.20 -4.47 15.23
CA LEU A 43 -0.71 -4.18 13.88
C LEU A 43 -1.75 -5.20 13.42
N THR A 44 -1.51 -6.49 13.66
CA THR A 44 -2.46 -7.55 13.31
C THR A 44 -3.80 -7.36 14.02
N GLU A 45 -3.76 -7.09 15.33
CA GLU A 45 -5.00 -6.91 16.10
C GLU A 45 -5.68 -5.58 15.80
N ALA A 46 -4.91 -4.53 15.55
CA ALA A 46 -5.45 -3.26 15.08
C ALA A 46 -6.17 -3.39 13.73
N GLU A 47 -5.59 -4.16 12.79
CA GLU A 47 -6.24 -4.48 11.50
C GLU A 47 -7.59 -5.16 11.72
N ASN A 48 -7.67 -6.17 12.61
CA ASN A 48 -8.92 -6.87 12.96
C ASN A 48 -9.98 -5.91 13.51
N HIS A 49 -9.59 -5.09 14.47
CA HIS A 49 -10.50 -4.11 15.09
C HIS A 49 -10.97 -3.03 14.11
N PHE A 50 -10.06 -2.48 13.30
CA PHE A 50 -10.44 -1.48 12.28
C PHE A 50 -11.30 -2.09 11.17
N ALA A 51 -11.03 -3.34 10.78
CA ALA A 51 -11.86 -4.03 9.80
C ALA A 51 -13.30 -4.24 10.32
N GLN A 52 -13.45 -4.55 11.60
CA GLN A 52 -14.75 -4.80 12.21
C GLN A 52 -15.50 -3.49 12.51
N PHE A 53 -14.87 -2.57 13.22
CA PHE A 53 -15.54 -1.40 13.82
C PHE A 53 -15.30 -0.09 13.07
N GLY A 54 -14.42 -0.07 12.07
CA GLY A 54 -13.96 1.15 11.39
C GLY A 54 -13.04 1.99 12.30
N PHE A 55 -12.58 3.12 11.79
CA PHE A 55 -11.74 4.02 12.58
C PHE A 55 -12.43 4.55 13.82
N GLU A 56 -13.66 5.04 13.70
CA GLU A 56 -14.35 5.68 14.82
C GLU A 56 -14.70 4.69 15.93
N GLY A 57 -15.20 3.49 15.57
CA GLY A 57 -15.64 2.48 16.53
C GLY A 57 -14.53 1.67 17.19
N ALA A 58 -13.32 1.65 16.63
CA ALA A 58 -12.18 0.94 17.21
C ALA A 58 -11.63 1.67 18.44
N SER A 59 -11.25 0.91 19.49
CA SER A 59 -10.71 1.41 20.75
C SER A 59 -9.30 0.90 20.97
N LEU A 60 -8.37 1.79 21.35
CA LEU A 60 -6.99 1.40 21.71
C LEU A 60 -6.95 0.51 22.92
N GLU A 61 -7.90 0.66 23.87
CA GLU A 61 -8.05 -0.18 25.04
C GLU A 61 -8.35 -1.63 24.65
N ASN A 62 -9.29 -1.83 23.72
CA ASN A 62 -9.70 -3.16 23.27
C ASN A 62 -8.57 -3.82 22.47
N ILE A 63 -7.90 -3.07 21.59
CA ILE A 63 -6.74 -3.55 20.83
C ILE A 63 -5.61 -4.00 21.79
N ALA A 64 -5.29 -3.17 22.79
CA ALA A 64 -4.26 -3.50 23.78
C ALA A 64 -4.62 -4.73 24.61
N ALA A 65 -5.87 -4.83 25.06
CA ALA A 65 -6.38 -5.96 25.84
C ALA A 65 -6.31 -7.27 25.06
N ALA A 66 -6.64 -7.27 23.76
CA ALA A 66 -6.63 -8.45 22.93
C ALA A 66 -5.24 -9.10 22.80
N ILE A 67 -4.16 -8.31 22.91
CA ILE A 67 -2.77 -8.81 22.88
C ILE A 67 -2.12 -8.85 24.27
N GLY A 68 -2.90 -8.66 25.34
CA GLY A 68 -2.41 -8.77 26.72
C GLY A 68 -1.44 -7.67 27.16
N ILE A 69 -1.54 -6.45 26.60
CA ILE A 69 -0.75 -5.29 27.03
C ILE A 69 -1.65 -4.17 27.56
N SER A 70 -1.08 -3.24 28.33
CA SER A 70 -1.80 -2.03 28.73
C SER A 70 -1.91 -1.03 27.57
N ARG A 71 -2.95 -0.18 27.60
CA ARG A 71 -3.06 0.97 26.67
C ARG A 71 -1.79 1.84 26.69
N HIS A 72 -1.19 2.04 27.86
CA HIS A 72 0.04 2.81 27.99
C HIS A 72 1.20 2.17 27.20
N ASN A 73 1.34 0.85 27.26
CA ASN A 73 2.34 0.12 26.48
C ASN A 73 2.06 0.20 24.96
N LEU A 74 0.80 0.17 24.54
CA LEU A 74 0.45 0.37 23.14
C LEU A 74 0.85 1.77 22.66
N LEU A 75 0.59 2.80 23.47
CA LEU A 75 0.95 4.20 23.14
C LEU A 75 2.47 4.43 23.08
N TYR A 76 3.30 3.55 23.66
CA TYR A 76 4.74 3.57 23.48
C TYR A 76 5.15 3.22 22.03
N TYR A 77 4.38 2.35 21.35
CA TYR A 77 4.62 1.98 19.95
C TYR A 77 3.93 2.96 18.98
N PHE A 78 2.70 3.35 19.28
CA PHE A 78 1.87 4.21 18.43
C PHE A 78 1.28 5.33 19.28
N PRO A 79 1.69 6.60 19.08
CA PRO A 79 1.38 7.71 19.99
C PRO A 79 -0.13 8.02 20.08
N ASN A 80 -0.92 7.60 19.10
CA ASN A 80 -2.37 7.77 19.08
C ASN A 80 -3.03 6.80 18.10
N LYS A 81 -4.38 6.77 18.09
CA LYS A 81 -5.18 5.92 17.20
C LYS A 81 -4.95 6.21 15.71
N GLU A 82 -4.78 7.48 15.37
CA GLU A 82 -4.52 7.92 14.00
C GLU A 82 -3.20 7.34 13.47
N ALA A 83 -2.11 7.43 14.24
CA ALA A 83 -0.81 6.87 13.86
C ALA A 83 -0.86 5.35 13.69
N LEU A 84 -1.57 4.64 14.56
CA LEU A 84 -1.78 3.20 14.45
C LEU A 84 -2.58 2.85 13.18
N TYR A 85 -3.66 3.60 12.92
CA TYR A 85 -4.49 3.40 11.73
C TYR A 85 -3.74 3.64 10.43
N GLN A 86 -3.00 4.74 10.35
CA GLN A 86 -2.16 5.05 9.19
C GLN A 86 -1.09 3.97 8.97
N ARG A 87 -0.49 3.47 10.05
CA ARG A 87 0.51 2.39 9.94
C ARG A 87 -0.10 1.08 9.43
N VAL A 88 -1.34 0.74 9.82
CA VAL A 88 -2.07 -0.41 9.25
C VAL A 88 -2.33 -0.20 7.76
N LEU A 89 -2.79 0.98 7.35
CA LEU A 89 -3.01 1.29 5.94
C LEU A 89 -1.72 1.30 5.12
N ASP A 90 -0.61 1.78 5.70
CA ASP A 90 0.73 1.75 5.08
C ASP A 90 1.18 0.31 4.81
N ASP A 91 0.95 -0.60 5.75
CA ASP A 91 1.31 -2.01 5.60
C ASP A 91 0.51 -2.69 4.50
N VAL A 92 -0.81 -2.45 4.45
CA VAL A 92 -1.70 -2.92 3.37
C VAL A 92 -1.22 -2.39 2.02
N LEU A 93 -1.02 -1.08 1.92
CA LEU A 93 -0.65 -0.45 0.66
C LEU A 93 0.73 -0.90 0.17
N THR A 94 1.71 -1.06 1.07
CA THR A 94 3.05 -1.54 0.72
C THR A 94 2.99 -2.90 0.01
N GLN A 95 2.25 -3.86 0.58
CA GLN A 95 2.12 -5.18 -0.03
C GLN A 95 1.40 -5.15 -1.39
N TRP A 96 0.47 -4.23 -1.59
CA TRP A 96 -0.19 -4.07 -2.90
C TRP A 96 0.74 -3.46 -3.95
N LEU A 97 1.59 -2.51 -3.54
CA LEU A 97 2.52 -1.83 -4.44
C LEU A 97 3.66 -2.73 -4.92
N GLU A 98 4.13 -3.68 -4.09
CA GLU A 98 5.12 -4.68 -4.50
C GLU A 98 4.67 -5.46 -5.74
N GLY A 99 3.40 -5.87 -5.80
CA GLY A 99 2.84 -6.55 -6.97
C GLY A 99 2.76 -5.67 -8.23
N MET A 100 2.58 -4.37 -8.07
CA MET A 100 2.57 -3.41 -9.17
C MET A 100 3.97 -3.22 -9.78
N GLU A 101 5.00 -3.12 -8.96
CA GLU A 101 6.38 -3.00 -9.44
C GLU A 101 6.79 -4.19 -10.30
N ASP A 102 6.47 -5.41 -9.90
CA ASP A 102 6.74 -6.63 -10.66
C ASP A 102 6.11 -6.62 -12.06
N LEU A 103 4.90 -6.08 -12.18
CA LEU A 103 4.21 -5.98 -13.47
C LEU A 103 4.96 -5.06 -14.43
N SER A 104 5.43 -3.92 -13.96
CA SER A 104 6.10 -2.91 -14.79
C SER A 104 7.46 -3.36 -15.33
N HIS A 105 8.11 -4.33 -14.69
CA HIS A 105 9.44 -4.85 -15.07
C HIS A 105 9.38 -6.12 -15.96
N SER A 106 8.20 -6.62 -16.28
CA SER A 106 8.07 -7.84 -17.08
C SER A 106 8.12 -7.57 -18.59
N ASP A 107 8.69 -8.53 -19.33
CA ASP A 107 8.65 -8.53 -20.78
C ASP A 107 7.51 -9.37 -21.37
N ASP A 108 6.87 -10.24 -20.59
CA ASP A 108 5.73 -11.03 -21.02
C ASP A 108 4.42 -10.48 -20.43
N PRO A 109 3.56 -9.81 -21.25
CA PRO A 109 2.31 -9.21 -20.77
C PRO A 109 1.37 -10.21 -20.13
N GLN A 110 1.20 -11.39 -20.74
CA GLN A 110 0.25 -12.38 -20.24
C GLN A 110 0.72 -12.98 -18.92
N GLN A 111 1.99 -13.33 -18.81
CA GLN A 111 2.56 -13.88 -17.60
C GLN A 111 2.57 -12.84 -16.46
N ALA A 112 2.89 -11.58 -16.77
CA ALA A 112 2.87 -10.48 -15.81
C ALA A 112 1.46 -10.28 -15.22
N LEU A 113 0.44 -10.19 -16.07
CA LEU A 113 -0.95 -10.03 -15.65
C LEU A 113 -1.43 -11.23 -14.82
N ARG A 114 -1.10 -12.46 -15.21
CA ARG A 114 -1.44 -13.66 -14.43
C ARG A 114 -0.81 -13.62 -13.03
N ARG A 115 0.48 -13.27 -12.93
CA ARG A 115 1.15 -13.14 -11.62
C ARG A 115 0.51 -12.05 -10.77
N TYR A 116 0.22 -10.90 -11.36
CA TYR A 116 -0.39 -9.78 -10.66
C TYR A 116 -1.80 -10.12 -10.14
N ILE A 117 -2.68 -10.64 -10.97
CA ILE A 117 -4.05 -11.04 -10.58
C ILE A 117 -4.00 -12.12 -9.49
N ARG A 118 -3.12 -13.12 -9.62
CA ARG A 118 -2.90 -14.16 -8.60
C ARG A 118 -2.46 -13.57 -7.27
N ALA A 119 -1.50 -12.65 -7.27
CA ALA A 119 -1.00 -12.00 -6.07
C ALA A 119 -2.11 -11.20 -5.37
N LYS A 120 -2.94 -10.49 -6.12
CA LYS A 120 -4.09 -9.72 -5.61
C LYS A 120 -5.14 -10.65 -4.97
N LEU A 121 -5.52 -11.73 -5.64
CA LEU A 121 -6.49 -12.70 -5.10
C LEU A 121 -5.93 -13.46 -3.89
N ARG A 122 -4.64 -13.80 -3.91
CA ARG A 122 -3.97 -14.40 -2.74
C ARG A 122 -4.05 -13.46 -1.54
N TYR A 123 -3.72 -12.16 -1.72
CA TYR A 123 -3.86 -11.18 -0.67
C TYR A 123 -5.30 -11.10 -0.12
N SER A 124 -6.31 -11.07 -1.01
CA SER A 124 -7.72 -11.06 -0.64
C SER A 124 -8.13 -12.27 0.19
N ARG A 125 -7.52 -13.43 -0.06
CA ARG A 125 -7.74 -14.66 0.72
C ARG A 125 -7.00 -14.63 2.07
N GLU A 126 -5.74 -14.23 2.07
CA GLU A 126 -4.84 -14.36 3.23
C GLU A 126 -4.98 -13.19 4.22
N ARG A 127 -5.32 -11.99 3.72
CA ARG A 127 -5.50 -10.77 4.52
C ARG A 127 -6.78 -10.01 4.20
N PRO A 128 -7.96 -10.65 4.31
CA PRO A 128 -9.23 -9.99 3.96
C PRO A 128 -9.52 -8.76 4.82
N ASN A 129 -9.05 -8.73 6.08
CA ASN A 129 -9.24 -7.61 6.98
C ASN A 129 -8.44 -6.38 6.55
N GLY A 130 -7.22 -6.54 6.06
CA GLY A 130 -6.43 -5.44 5.49
C GLY A 130 -7.16 -4.78 4.31
N ALA A 131 -7.70 -5.58 3.38
CA ALA A 131 -8.52 -5.07 2.29
C ALA A 131 -9.74 -4.30 2.81
N LYS A 132 -10.48 -4.86 3.79
CA LYS A 132 -11.68 -4.22 4.38
C LYS A 132 -11.36 -2.88 5.07
N VAL A 133 -10.24 -2.77 5.78
CA VAL A 133 -9.80 -1.51 6.40
C VAL A 133 -9.54 -0.45 5.34
N PHE A 134 -8.78 -0.81 4.31
CA PHE A 134 -8.47 0.11 3.22
C PHE A 134 -9.72 0.57 2.46
N THR A 135 -10.63 -0.36 2.17
CA THR A 135 -11.90 -0.06 1.51
C THR A 135 -12.77 0.87 2.34
N LYS A 136 -12.87 0.68 3.65
CA LYS A 136 -13.62 1.58 4.54
C LYS A 136 -13.07 3.00 4.48
N GLU A 137 -11.76 3.17 4.46
CA GLU A 137 -11.10 4.48 4.32
C GLU A 137 -11.45 5.14 2.98
N VAL A 138 -11.35 4.38 1.87
CA VAL A 138 -11.63 4.89 0.51
C VAL A 138 -13.11 5.24 0.33
N ILE A 139 -14.04 4.39 0.79
CA ILE A 139 -15.48 4.65 0.70
C ILE A 139 -15.88 5.90 1.51
N ALA A 140 -15.19 6.16 2.63
CA ALA A 140 -15.39 7.39 3.42
C ALA A 140 -14.79 8.65 2.75
N GLY A 141 -14.21 8.54 1.55
CA GLY A 141 -13.54 9.63 0.83
C GLY A 141 -12.05 9.78 1.15
N ALA A 142 -11.45 8.77 1.78
CA ALA A 142 -10.03 8.72 2.18
C ALA A 142 -9.57 9.93 3.03
N PRO A 143 -10.31 10.29 4.09
CA PRO A 143 -10.07 11.51 4.85
C PRO A 143 -8.72 11.52 5.58
N ARG A 144 -8.19 10.34 5.95
CA ARG A 144 -6.95 10.18 6.73
C ARG A 144 -5.76 9.74 5.88
N TYR A 145 -6.03 9.07 4.74
CA TYR A 145 -4.96 8.41 3.97
C TYR A 145 -4.90 8.83 2.49
N GLY A 146 -5.80 9.69 2.02
CA GLY A 146 -5.90 10.08 0.60
C GLY A 146 -4.62 10.69 0.02
N LYS A 147 -3.88 11.49 0.81
CA LYS A 147 -2.58 12.06 0.39
C LYS A 147 -1.53 10.97 0.16
N ALA A 148 -1.46 9.97 1.03
CA ALA A 148 -0.54 8.84 0.90
C ALA A 148 -0.89 7.98 -0.33
N ILE A 149 -2.18 7.69 -0.56
CA ILE A 149 -2.65 7.00 -1.76
C ILE A 149 -2.19 7.76 -3.02
N ALA A 150 -2.48 9.05 -3.12
CA ALA A 150 -2.11 9.85 -4.29
C ALA A 150 -0.59 9.88 -4.53
N ALA A 151 0.20 10.04 -3.46
CA ALA A 151 1.65 10.13 -3.53
C ALA A 151 2.33 8.80 -3.89
N ARG A 152 1.80 7.66 -3.42
CA ARG A 152 2.43 6.34 -3.60
C ARG A 152 1.87 5.58 -4.80
N VAL A 153 0.54 5.55 -4.97
CA VAL A 153 -0.12 4.80 -6.06
C VAL A 153 0.00 5.53 -7.40
N GLY A 154 -0.16 6.85 -7.40
CA GLY A 154 -0.20 7.65 -8.63
C GLY A 154 1.03 7.48 -9.54
N PRO A 155 2.27 7.57 -9.03
CA PRO A 155 3.48 7.34 -9.85
C PRO A 155 3.57 5.92 -10.40
N LEU A 156 3.22 4.90 -9.62
CA LEU A 156 3.25 3.50 -10.03
C LEU A 156 2.18 3.20 -11.10
N LEU A 157 0.96 3.68 -10.91
CA LEU A 157 -0.09 3.56 -11.94
C LEU A 157 0.36 4.17 -13.28
N LYS A 158 1.01 5.34 -13.24
CA LYS A 158 1.57 5.95 -14.46
C LYS A 158 2.68 5.10 -15.08
N ALA A 159 3.51 4.45 -14.26
CA ALA A 159 4.57 3.55 -14.76
C ALA A 159 3.98 2.31 -15.43
N GLU A 160 2.96 1.70 -14.83
CA GLU A 160 2.25 0.55 -15.41
C GLU A 160 1.55 0.92 -16.71
N VAL A 161 0.85 2.04 -16.75
CA VAL A 161 0.20 2.52 -18.00
C VAL A 161 1.23 2.68 -19.10
N ARG A 162 2.42 3.26 -18.82
CA ARG A 162 3.50 3.36 -19.82
C ARG A 162 4.00 1.99 -20.29
N THR A 163 4.06 1.00 -19.41
CA THR A 163 4.43 -0.38 -19.77
C THR A 163 3.41 -1.01 -20.70
N PHE A 164 2.12 -0.86 -20.40
CA PHE A 164 1.04 -1.33 -21.29
C PHE A 164 1.05 -0.61 -22.64
N GLU A 165 1.26 0.71 -22.65
CA GLU A 165 1.38 1.49 -23.87
C GLU A 165 2.57 1.04 -24.75
N ARG A 166 3.69 0.66 -24.12
CA ARG A 166 4.84 0.06 -24.80
C ARG A 166 4.45 -1.27 -25.45
N TRP A 167 3.84 -2.18 -24.71
CA TRP A 167 3.41 -3.48 -25.23
C TRP A 167 2.39 -3.35 -26.36
N ALA A 168 1.49 -2.37 -26.26
CA ALA A 168 0.53 -2.10 -27.34
C ALA A 168 1.19 -1.53 -28.60
N ARG A 169 2.21 -0.66 -28.46
CA ARG A 169 2.99 -0.18 -29.63
C ARG A 169 3.80 -1.29 -30.29
N GLU A 170 4.26 -2.26 -29.51
CA GLU A 170 4.96 -3.45 -30.00
C GLU A 170 4.02 -4.49 -30.60
N GLY A 171 2.70 -4.23 -30.64
CA GLY A 171 1.71 -5.17 -31.17
C GLY A 171 1.47 -6.41 -30.31
N ARG A 172 1.93 -6.42 -29.07
CA ARG A 172 1.85 -7.57 -28.16
C ARG A 172 0.51 -7.66 -27.43
N ILE A 173 -0.18 -6.53 -27.29
CA ILE A 173 -1.52 -6.43 -26.73
C ILE A 173 -2.36 -5.42 -27.51
N ALA A 174 -3.68 -5.57 -27.47
CA ALA A 174 -4.62 -4.60 -27.98
C ALA A 174 -4.58 -3.29 -27.17
N ARG A 175 -4.88 -2.18 -27.83
CA ARG A 175 -4.95 -0.87 -27.19
C ARG A 175 -6.31 -0.69 -26.51
N VAL A 176 -6.29 -0.51 -25.20
CA VAL A 176 -7.46 -0.19 -24.38
C VAL A 176 -7.15 1.01 -23.47
N ASN A 177 -8.11 1.47 -22.69
CA ASN A 177 -7.83 2.43 -21.62
C ASN A 177 -7.15 1.69 -20.45
N PHE A 178 -5.82 1.72 -20.39
CA PHE A 178 -5.03 0.98 -19.43
C PHE A 178 -5.25 1.44 -17.98
N THR A 179 -5.56 2.72 -17.76
CA THR A 179 -5.92 3.21 -16.42
C THR A 179 -7.19 2.52 -15.93
N HIS A 180 -8.23 2.50 -16.75
CA HIS A 180 -9.48 1.82 -16.39
C HIS A 180 -9.33 0.30 -16.32
N LEU A 181 -8.45 -0.31 -17.12
CA LEU A 181 -8.11 -1.72 -16.99
C LEU A 181 -7.57 -2.05 -15.59
N MET A 182 -6.64 -1.22 -15.08
CA MET A 182 -6.11 -1.40 -13.72
C MET A 182 -7.20 -1.23 -12.66
N PHE A 183 -8.08 -0.25 -12.80
CA PHE A 183 -9.21 -0.07 -11.88
C PHE A 183 -10.16 -1.27 -11.88
N ILE A 184 -10.43 -1.87 -13.04
CA ILE A 184 -11.23 -3.10 -13.15
C ILE A 184 -10.52 -4.26 -12.43
N ILE A 185 -9.22 -4.48 -12.71
CA ILE A 185 -8.46 -5.56 -12.06
C ILE A 185 -8.48 -5.39 -10.54
N TRP A 186 -8.26 -4.18 -10.03
CA TRP A 186 -8.31 -3.91 -8.59
C TRP A 186 -9.70 -4.22 -8.01
N SER A 187 -10.76 -3.71 -8.62
CA SER A 187 -12.13 -3.91 -8.15
C SER A 187 -12.52 -5.38 -8.10
N VAL A 188 -12.30 -6.12 -9.20
CA VAL A 188 -12.73 -7.53 -9.25
C VAL A 188 -11.92 -8.44 -8.32
N THR A 189 -10.66 -8.13 -8.06
CA THR A 189 -9.82 -8.92 -7.15
C THR A 189 -10.09 -8.60 -5.68
N GLN A 190 -10.35 -7.33 -5.33
CA GLN A 190 -10.67 -6.89 -3.97
C GLN A 190 -12.07 -7.34 -3.54
N ALA A 191 -13.03 -7.43 -4.46
CA ALA A 191 -14.38 -7.91 -4.17
C ALA A 191 -14.40 -9.26 -3.43
N TYR A 192 -13.42 -10.13 -3.67
CA TYR A 192 -13.29 -11.42 -2.99
C TYR A 192 -12.93 -11.34 -1.50
N ALA A 193 -12.37 -10.23 -1.03
CA ALA A 193 -12.19 -9.95 0.38
C ALA A 193 -13.36 -9.14 0.95
N GLU A 194 -13.81 -8.14 0.21
CA GLU A 194 -14.80 -7.16 0.65
C GLU A 194 -16.21 -7.74 0.75
N GLN A 195 -16.57 -8.60 -0.22
CA GLN A 195 -17.89 -9.21 -0.37
C GLN A 195 -17.85 -10.73 -0.14
N GLU A 196 -16.82 -11.25 0.50
CA GLU A 196 -16.63 -12.69 0.74
C GLU A 196 -17.87 -13.35 1.36
N ALA A 197 -18.47 -12.72 2.38
CA ALA A 197 -19.65 -13.21 3.03
C ALA A 197 -20.84 -13.35 2.07
N GLN A 198 -21.05 -12.37 1.19
CA GLN A 198 -22.13 -12.43 0.18
C GLN A 198 -21.86 -13.56 -0.81
N PHE A 199 -20.64 -13.70 -1.30
CA PHE A 199 -20.30 -14.76 -2.27
C PHE A 199 -20.42 -16.14 -1.64
N ALA A 200 -19.98 -16.33 -0.40
CA ALA A 200 -20.10 -17.57 0.34
C ALA A 200 -21.58 -17.96 0.54
N LEU A 201 -22.43 -17.01 0.95
CA LEU A 201 -23.87 -17.20 1.10
C LEU A 201 -24.53 -17.65 -0.22
N LEU A 202 -24.22 -16.98 -1.34
CA LEU A 202 -24.76 -17.32 -2.66
C LEU A 202 -24.30 -18.71 -3.15
N LEU A 203 -23.12 -19.15 -2.71
CA LEU A 203 -22.59 -20.49 -3.01
C LEU A 203 -23.05 -21.56 -2.02
N GLY A 204 -23.85 -21.20 -1.01
CA GLY A 204 -24.28 -22.12 0.05
C GLY A 204 -23.14 -22.65 0.92
N LYS A 205 -22.12 -21.82 1.20
CA LYS A 205 -20.90 -22.18 1.93
C LYS A 205 -20.71 -21.29 3.16
N PRO A 206 -20.03 -21.80 4.22
CA PRO A 206 -19.66 -20.97 5.37
C PRO A 206 -18.57 -19.94 5.05
N ALA A 207 -17.70 -20.22 4.07
CA ALA A 207 -16.64 -19.34 3.60
C ALA A 207 -16.20 -19.73 2.18
N LEU A 208 -15.50 -18.83 1.48
CA LEU A 208 -14.89 -19.17 0.20
C LEU A 208 -13.69 -20.09 0.41
N THR A 209 -13.59 -21.12 -0.44
CA THR A 209 -12.50 -22.09 -0.42
C THR A 209 -11.37 -21.69 -1.38
N GLU A 210 -10.18 -22.27 -1.22
CA GLU A 210 -9.07 -22.11 -2.17
C GLU A 210 -9.48 -22.42 -3.61
N ARG A 211 -10.34 -23.44 -3.81
CA ARG A 211 -10.90 -23.79 -5.13
C ARG A 211 -11.75 -22.66 -5.72
N ASP A 212 -12.48 -21.91 -4.89
CA ASP A 212 -13.28 -20.78 -5.35
C ASP A 212 -12.38 -19.63 -5.80
N TYR A 213 -11.32 -19.32 -5.06
CA TYR A 213 -10.29 -18.35 -5.48
C TYR A 213 -9.57 -18.78 -6.75
N GLY A 214 -9.24 -20.06 -6.92
CA GLY A 214 -8.64 -20.60 -8.14
C GLY A 214 -9.53 -20.43 -9.37
N LYS A 215 -10.85 -20.70 -9.24
CA LYS A 215 -11.82 -20.44 -10.31
C LYS A 215 -11.95 -18.97 -10.65
N ALA A 216 -11.90 -18.09 -9.63
CA ALA A 216 -11.91 -16.66 -9.83
C ALA A 216 -10.66 -16.20 -10.59
N GLU A 217 -9.46 -16.66 -10.18
CA GLU A 217 -8.21 -16.38 -10.86
C GLU A 217 -8.27 -16.78 -12.34
N GLU A 218 -8.70 -17.99 -12.63
CA GLU A 218 -8.81 -18.50 -14.00
C GLU A 218 -9.74 -17.63 -14.85
N LEU A 219 -10.93 -17.28 -14.33
CA LEU A 219 -11.91 -16.48 -15.05
C LEU A 219 -11.40 -15.05 -15.27
N ILE A 220 -10.89 -14.39 -14.22
CA ILE A 220 -10.39 -13.00 -14.30
C ILE A 220 -9.20 -12.93 -15.27
N CYS A 221 -8.24 -13.86 -15.16
CA CYS A 221 -7.11 -13.92 -16.09
C CYS A 221 -7.57 -14.10 -17.54
N ARG A 222 -8.51 -15.01 -17.79
CA ARG A 222 -9.06 -15.22 -19.13
C ARG A 222 -9.75 -13.98 -19.68
N MET A 223 -10.57 -13.31 -18.87
CA MET A 223 -11.27 -12.08 -19.27
C MET A 223 -10.28 -10.95 -19.61
N VAL A 224 -9.31 -10.71 -18.74
CA VAL A 224 -8.32 -9.62 -18.91
C VAL A 224 -7.41 -9.90 -20.13
N ILE A 225 -6.91 -11.14 -20.27
CA ILE A 225 -6.04 -11.50 -21.39
C ILE A 225 -6.80 -11.44 -22.70
N LYS A 226 -8.04 -11.95 -22.73
CA LYS A 226 -8.88 -11.90 -23.93
C LYS A 226 -9.20 -10.47 -24.38
N ALA A 227 -9.44 -9.56 -23.45
CA ALA A 227 -9.66 -8.14 -23.74
C ALA A 227 -8.40 -7.44 -24.29
N LEU A 228 -7.24 -8.05 -24.12
CA LEU A 228 -5.94 -7.52 -24.58
C LEU A 228 -5.35 -8.29 -25.78
N GLU A 229 -6.05 -9.29 -26.31
CA GLU A 229 -5.59 -9.94 -27.54
C GLU A 229 -5.56 -8.92 -28.67
N PRO A 230 -4.44 -8.81 -29.42
CA PRO A 230 -4.38 -7.96 -30.58
C PRO A 230 -5.49 -8.31 -31.60
N ASP A 231 -6.09 -7.31 -32.20
CA ASP A 231 -7.05 -7.53 -33.29
C ASP A 231 -6.34 -8.35 -34.37
N THR A 232 -6.85 -9.53 -34.68
CA THR A 232 -6.41 -10.28 -35.86
C THR A 232 -6.80 -9.45 -37.08
N VAL A 233 -5.83 -8.88 -37.78
CA VAL A 233 -6.09 -8.28 -39.09
C VAL A 233 -6.73 -9.38 -39.96
N PRO A 234 -7.95 -9.21 -40.48
CA PRO A 234 -8.50 -10.23 -41.34
C PRO A 234 -7.55 -10.40 -42.53
N GLU A 235 -7.08 -11.64 -42.75
CA GLU A 235 -6.31 -11.96 -43.93
C GLU A 235 -7.10 -11.43 -45.16
N SER A 236 -6.48 -10.54 -45.94
CA SER A 236 -7.05 -10.08 -47.18
C SER A 236 -7.42 -11.32 -48.00
N PRO A 237 -8.64 -11.39 -48.58
CA PRO A 237 -9.01 -12.54 -49.37
C PRO A 237 -7.97 -12.73 -50.50
N PRO A 238 -7.62 -13.99 -50.82
CA PRO A 238 -6.63 -14.26 -51.85
C PRO A 238 -7.05 -13.56 -53.14
N GLN A 239 -6.16 -12.74 -53.69
CA GLN A 239 -6.39 -12.10 -54.98
C GLN A 239 -6.58 -13.22 -55.99
N ALA A 240 -7.76 -13.26 -56.65
CA ALA A 240 -8.02 -14.19 -57.73
C ALA A 240 -6.98 -13.95 -58.85
N PRO A 241 -6.38 -15.00 -59.40
CA PRO A 241 -5.48 -14.85 -60.54
C PRO A 241 -6.24 -14.31 -61.74
N LEU A 242 -5.64 -13.28 -62.39
CA LEU A 242 -6.11 -12.69 -63.65
C LEU A 242 -6.08 -13.71 -64.81
#